data_8bc1e6b17332fb87522738ced7a13493
#
_entry.id   8bc1e6b17332fb87522738ced7a13493
#
_cell.length_a   1.000
_cell.length_b   1.000
_cell.length_c   1.000
_cell.angle_alpha   90.00
_cell.angle_beta   90.00
_cell.angle_gamma   90.00
#
_symmetry.space_group_name_H-M   'P 1'
#
loop_
_entity.id
_entity.type
_entity.pdbx_description
1 polymer ?
#
loop_
_entity_poly.entity_id
_entity_poly.type
_entity_poly.pdbx_seq_one_letter_code
_entity_poly.pdbx_strand_id
1 'polypeptide(L)'
;MCMEQLKTKMADEILDPAEAVDHFLKRLNDEVSNQIRLLLEEKHLYQKVKIDRIEEFRREALRRVPKEARGSVASRIETELQHLLSLTSGGFPTRVSMEGGPKLVLCLNLPIVRLFCHTCKRKEPFGPVWYQDATNEMLKLRRDEKIGRNFDVSNIRLYFFAYQCQYCEGAPEGFLVRKTAWMFSLDGRSPIEHIELPKYIPENEAGLFRDSMIGWYAGKKLAAVFYLRCFIEQFARRQTAMTKARKTGDEIMDAYAQVLPEDKRSHLPSLKHWYDRLSEPMHAADEDAAEKLFDEARQEIEHHFELRQAFRIPEK
;
A
#
# COMPACT_ATOMS: atom_id res chain seq x y z
N MET A 1 -21.28 -8.28 -34.32
CA MET A 1 -20.02 -7.52 -34.58
C MET A 1 -19.41 -7.30 -33.19
N CYS A 2 -18.28 -7.96 -32.93
CA CYS A 2 -17.74 -8.17 -31.60
C CYS A 2 -17.13 -6.87 -31.04
N MET A 3 -17.26 -6.61 -29.71
CA MET A 3 -16.67 -5.43 -29.01
C MET A 3 -15.15 -5.30 -29.22
N GLU A 4 -14.44 -6.38 -29.53
CA GLU A 4 -13.02 -6.37 -29.90
C GLU A 4 -12.75 -5.64 -31.23
N GLN A 5 -13.61 -5.76 -32.20
CA GLN A 5 -13.46 -5.07 -33.50
C GLN A 5 -13.71 -3.55 -33.40
N LEU A 6 -14.52 -3.12 -32.40
CA LEU A 6 -14.70 -1.69 -32.11
C LEU A 6 -13.47 -1.11 -31.36
N LYS A 7 -12.84 -1.88 -30.47
CA LYS A 7 -11.60 -1.46 -29.81
C LYS A 7 -10.43 -1.34 -30.77
N THR A 8 -10.32 -2.21 -31.77
CA THR A 8 -9.27 -2.17 -32.78
C THR A 8 -9.43 -1.00 -33.74
N LYS A 9 -10.69 -0.61 -34.10
CA LYS A 9 -10.96 0.53 -34.99
C LYS A 9 -10.68 1.90 -34.33
N MET A 10 -10.80 2.04 -33.02
CA MET A 10 -10.46 3.28 -32.30
C MET A 10 -8.95 3.49 -32.13
N ALA A 11 -8.11 2.49 -32.37
CA ALA A 11 -6.66 2.56 -32.19
C ALA A 11 -5.91 3.28 -33.32
N ASP A 12 -6.52 3.45 -34.52
CA ASP A 12 -5.85 3.94 -35.72
C ASP A 12 -6.31 5.36 -36.16
N GLU A 13 -7.13 6.04 -35.37
CA GLU A 13 -7.56 7.41 -35.70
C GLU A 13 -6.41 8.39 -35.49
N ILE A 14 -6.06 9.12 -36.55
CA ILE A 14 -5.05 10.18 -36.48
C ILE A 14 -5.65 11.37 -35.72
N LEU A 15 -5.01 11.74 -34.63
CA LEU A 15 -5.40 12.88 -33.79
C LEU A 15 -4.68 14.17 -34.23
N ASP A 16 -5.30 15.30 -33.97
CA ASP A 16 -4.53 16.54 -34.00
C ASP A 16 -3.50 16.61 -32.84
N PRO A 17 -2.48 17.47 -32.93
CA PRO A 17 -1.46 17.58 -31.93
C PRO A 17 -1.95 17.92 -30.50
N ALA A 18 -3.04 18.70 -30.38
CA ALA A 18 -3.62 19.06 -29.10
C ALA A 18 -4.39 17.88 -28.49
N GLU A 19 -5.22 17.22 -29.30
CA GLU A 19 -5.96 16.02 -28.91
C GLU A 19 -5.03 14.88 -28.49
N ALA A 20 -3.86 14.73 -29.11
CA ALA A 20 -2.88 13.72 -28.74
C ALA A 20 -2.27 14.00 -27.35
N VAL A 21 -2.00 15.26 -27.01
CA VAL A 21 -1.56 15.65 -25.66
C VAL A 21 -2.67 15.40 -24.64
N ASP A 22 -3.89 15.78 -24.97
CA ASP A 22 -5.05 15.57 -24.10
C ASP A 22 -5.31 14.08 -23.86
N HIS A 23 -5.16 13.25 -24.89
CA HIS A 23 -5.25 11.79 -24.78
C HIS A 23 -4.17 11.24 -23.84
N PHE A 24 -2.92 11.69 -23.97
CA PHE A 24 -1.84 11.32 -23.07
C PHE A 24 -2.15 11.71 -21.62
N LEU A 25 -2.57 12.95 -21.37
CA LEU A 25 -2.89 13.46 -20.04
C LEU A 25 -4.06 12.69 -19.41
N LYS A 26 -5.08 12.37 -20.17
CA LYS A 26 -6.20 11.54 -19.72
C LYS A 26 -5.73 10.16 -19.26
N ARG A 27 -4.92 9.46 -20.07
CA ARG A 27 -4.37 8.14 -19.73
C ARG A 27 -3.50 8.20 -18.48
N LEU A 28 -2.69 9.25 -18.35
CA LEU A 28 -1.87 9.45 -17.17
C LEU A 28 -2.72 9.70 -15.92
N ASN A 29 -3.77 10.51 -16.01
CA ASN A 29 -4.71 10.74 -14.91
C ASN A 29 -5.42 9.47 -14.47
N ASP A 30 -5.89 8.66 -15.42
CA ASP A 30 -6.54 7.39 -15.14
C ASP A 30 -5.57 6.44 -14.41
N GLU A 31 -4.31 6.39 -14.84
CA GLU A 31 -3.27 5.58 -14.20
C GLU A 31 -2.96 6.07 -12.77
N VAL A 32 -2.79 7.38 -12.59
CA VAL A 32 -2.57 7.98 -11.25
C VAL A 32 -3.73 7.65 -10.31
N SER A 33 -4.97 7.80 -10.78
CA SER A 33 -6.17 7.46 -10.01
C SER A 33 -6.21 5.97 -9.63
N ASN A 34 -5.85 5.08 -10.55
CA ASN A 34 -5.77 3.64 -10.29
C ASN A 34 -4.69 3.31 -9.26
N GLN A 35 -3.50 3.93 -9.37
CA GLN A 35 -2.42 3.71 -8.41
C GLN A 35 -2.76 4.25 -7.02
N ILE A 36 -3.46 5.39 -6.91
CA ILE A 36 -3.95 5.88 -5.63
C ILE A 36 -5.01 4.95 -5.05
N ARG A 37 -5.94 4.44 -5.87
CA ARG A 37 -6.91 3.44 -5.41
C ARG A 37 -6.19 2.21 -4.84
N LEU A 38 -5.25 1.64 -5.59
CA LEU A 38 -4.45 0.51 -5.15
C LEU A 38 -3.70 0.81 -3.85
N LEU A 39 -3.12 2.02 -3.73
CA LEU A 39 -2.40 2.45 -2.52
C LEU A 39 -3.30 2.49 -1.30
N LEU A 40 -4.52 3.01 -1.43
CA LEU A 40 -5.44 3.19 -0.29
C LEU A 40 -6.24 1.92 0.05
N GLU A 41 -6.57 1.09 -0.95
CA GLU A 41 -7.37 -0.13 -0.75
C GLU A 41 -6.53 -1.34 -0.32
N GLU A 42 -5.34 -1.50 -0.90
CA GLU A 42 -4.59 -2.77 -0.83
C GLU A 42 -3.22 -2.64 -0.17
N LYS A 43 -2.70 -1.41 -0.03
CA LYS A 43 -1.37 -1.21 0.53
C LYS A 43 -1.44 -0.84 2.01
N HIS A 44 -0.45 -1.34 2.73
CA HIS A 44 -0.23 -1.03 4.14
C HIS A 44 0.63 0.23 4.30
N LEU A 45 0.71 0.76 5.53
CA LEU A 45 1.56 1.90 5.85
C LEU A 45 3.00 1.67 5.35
N TYR A 46 3.57 2.72 4.76
CA TYR A 46 4.92 2.77 4.16
C TYR A 46 5.12 1.93 2.89
N GLN A 47 4.10 1.22 2.43
CA GLN A 47 4.15 0.60 1.10
C GLN A 47 4.01 1.65 -0.01
N LYS A 48 4.50 1.27 -1.19
CA LYS A 48 4.60 2.17 -2.33
C LYS A 48 3.91 1.58 -3.55
N VAL A 49 3.41 2.47 -4.40
CA VAL A 49 2.98 2.17 -5.76
C VAL A 49 3.76 3.05 -6.73
N LYS A 50 3.96 2.57 -7.95
CA LYS A 50 4.74 3.27 -8.96
C LYS A 50 3.93 3.45 -10.24
N ILE A 51 4.08 4.60 -10.88
CA ILE A 51 3.51 4.87 -12.19
C ILE A 51 4.54 4.46 -13.24
N ASP A 52 4.38 3.28 -13.84
CA ASP A 52 5.36 2.68 -14.75
C ASP A 52 5.06 2.88 -16.23
N ARG A 53 3.81 3.22 -16.58
CA ARG A 53 3.33 3.18 -17.99
C ARG A 53 3.46 4.50 -18.74
N ILE A 54 4.19 5.48 -18.21
CA ILE A 54 4.31 6.82 -18.81
C ILE A 54 4.86 6.76 -20.22
N GLU A 55 5.92 5.98 -20.46
CA GLU A 55 6.53 5.83 -21.79
C GLU A 55 5.64 5.06 -22.78
N GLU A 56 4.80 4.17 -22.29
CA GLU A 56 3.78 3.50 -23.11
C GLU A 56 2.75 4.51 -23.60
N PHE A 57 2.19 5.32 -22.71
CA PHE A 57 1.21 6.35 -23.03
C PHE A 57 1.78 7.41 -23.97
N ARG A 58 3.04 7.82 -23.74
CA ARG A 58 3.76 8.74 -24.62
C ARG A 58 3.91 8.17 -26.04
N ARG A 59 4.34 6.91 -26.18
CA ARG A 59 4.47 6.25 -27.47
C ARG A 59 3.13 6.10 -28.19
N GLU A 60 2.06 5.79 -27.45
CA GLU A 60 0.72 5.69 -27.99
C GLU A 60 0.24 7.03 -28.56
N ALA A 61 0.38 8.13 -27.80
CA ALA A 61 0.02 9.47 -28.25
C ALA A 61 0.81 9.87 -29.51
N LEU A 62 2.13 9.63 -29.55
CA LEU A 62 2.97 9.96 -30.70
C LEU A 62 2.72 9.11 -31.94
N ARG A 63 2.19 7.90 -31.80
CA ARG A 63 1.79 7.08 -32.96
C ARG A 63 0.54 7.64 -33.64
N ARG A 64 -0.32 8.31 -32.90
CA ARG A 64 -1.62 8.83 -33.39
C ARG A 64 -1.53 10.22 -34.00
N VAL A 65 -0.35 10.79 -34.18
CA VAL A 65 -0.14 12.08 -34.83
C VAL A 65 0.70 11.94 -36.09
N PRO A 66 0.51 12.85 -37.11
CA PRO A 66 1.38 12.92 -38.27
C PRO A 66 2.85 13.02 -37.91
N LYS A 67 3.73 12.46 -38.72
CA LYS A 67 5.18 12.41 -38.44
C LYS A 67 5.78 13.78 -38.15
N GLU A 68 5.32 14.78 -38.89
CA GLU A 68 5.77 16.18 -38.84
C GLU A 68 5.43 16.83 -37.47
N ALA A 69 4.33 16.41 -36.84
CA ALA A 69 3.86 16.95 -35.57
C ALA A 69 4.44 16.24 -34.32
N ARG A 70 5.10 15.08 -34.50
CA ARG A 70 5.57 14.27 -33.39
C ARG A 70 6.56 15.00 -32.47
N GLY A 71 7.45 15.82 -33.05
CA GLY A 71 8.41 16.61 -32.28
C GLY A 71 7.76 17.63 -31.37
N SER A 72 6.77 18.37 -31.88
CA SER A 72 6.03 19.36 -31.09
C SER A 72 5.19 18.72 -29.98
N VAL A 73 4.50 17.60 -30.28
CA VAL A 73 3.72 16.85 -29.30
C VAL A 73 4.62 16.26 -28.22
N ALA A 74 5.76 15.67 -28.58
CA ALA A 74 6.73 15.15 -27.62
C ALA A 74 7.26 16.23 -26.68
N SER A 75 7.58 17.41 -27.21
CA SER A 75 8.01 18.56 -26.41
C SER A 75 6.92 19.06 -25.45
N ARG A 76 5.67 19.11 -25.88
CA ARG A 76 4.54 19.49 -25.02
C ARG A 76 4.31 18.47 -23.92
N ILE A 77 4.32 17.17 -24.25
CA ILE A 77 4.22 16.09 -23.26
C ILE A 77 5.34 16.21 -22.22
N GLU A 78 6.58 16.43 -22.65
CA GLU A 78 7.71 16.60 -21.74
C GLU A 78 7.53 17.83 -20.83
N THR A 79 7.05 18.95 -21.37
CA THR A 79 6.73 20.15 -20.58
C THR A 79 5.69 19.83 -19.50
N GLU A 80 4.59 19.15 -19.86
CA GLU A 80 3.56 18.76 -18.88
C GLU A 80 4.11 17.81 -17.81
N LEU A 81 4.96 16.83 -18.21
CA LEU A 81 5.61 15.94 -17.24
C LEU A 81 6.54 16.69 -16.29
N GLN A 82 7.30 17.67 -16.79
CA GLN A 82 8.16 18.52 -15.95
C GLN A 82 7.34 19.38 -14.98
N HIS A 83 6.19 19.91 -15.43
CA HIS A 83 5.27 20.63 -14.55
C HIS A 83 4.75 19.75 -13.41
N LEU A 84 4.50 18.47 -13.69
CA LEU A 84 4.07 17.50 -12.67
C LEU A 84 5.17 17.12 -11.68
N LEU A 85 6.42 17.11 -12.12
CA LEU A 85 7.56 16.76 -11.28
C LEU A 85 8.05 17.98 -10.48
N SER A 86 7.89 19.22 -11.01
CA SER A 86 8.41 20.43 -10.40
C SER A 86 7.53 20.91 -9.24
N LEU A 87 8.17 21.45 -8.20
CA LEU A 87 7.50 22.12 -7.06
C LEU A 87 6.89 23.48 -7.41
N THR A 88 7.19 24.03 -8.59
CA THR A 88 6.78 25.37 -9.00
C THR A 88 5.35 25.43 -9.51
N SER A 89 4.81 24.31 -10.00
CA SER A 89 3.40 24.18 -10.34
C SER A 89 2.63 23.78 -9.08
N GLY A 90 1.96 24.74 -8.45
CA GLY A 90 1.17 24.54 -7.24
C GLY A 90 0.13 23.43 -7.42
N GLY A 91 0.29 22.36 -6.65
CA GLY A 91 -0.70 21.32 -6.48
C GLY A 91 -1.06 20.48 -7.71
N PHE A 92 -1.80 19.40 -7.50
CA PHE A 92 -2.59 18.80 -8.58
C PHE A 92 -3.54 19.87 -9.10
N PRO A 93 -3.50 20.22 -10.39
CA PRO A 93 -4.27 21.32 -10.89
C PRO A 93 -5.75 21.03 -10.69
N THR A 94 -6.39 21.77 -9.80
CA THR A 94 -7.81 22.02 -9.85
C THR A 94 -8.11 22.68 -11.21
N ARG A 95 -9.23 22.36 -11.81
CA ARG A 95 -9.72 23.04 -13.02
C ARG A 95 -9.65 24.54 -12.81
N VAL A 96 -8.63 25.18 -13.31
CA VAL A 96 -8.62 26.62 -13.44
C VAL A 96 -9.25 26.94 -14.78
N SER A 97 -10.51 27.35 -14.75
CA SER A 97 -11.14 28.00 -15.89
C SER A 97 -10.40 29.32 -16.13
N MET A 98 -9.48 29.35 -17.07
CA MET A 98 -8.93 30.60 -17.57
C MET A 98 -9.71 31.04 -18.80
N GLU A 99 -10.04 32.32 -18.88
CA GLU A 99 -10.56 32.96 -20.08
C GLU A 99 -9.61 32.71 -21.24
N GLY A 100 -10.01 31.91 -22.22
CA GLY A 100 -9.21 31.58 -23.39
C GLY A 100 -9.30 30.15 -23.91
N GLY A 101 -10.26 29.34 -23.47
CA GLY A 101 -10.48 27.96 -23.91
C GLY A 101 -10.04 26.92 -22.87
N PRO A 102 -10.56 25.67 -22.94
CA PRO A 102 -10.27 24.66 -21.95
C PRO A 102 -8.82 24.18 -22.08
N LYS A 103 -7.92 24.71 -21.28
CA LYS A 103 -6.63 24.03 -21.04
C LYS A 103 -6.91 22.80 -20.20
N LEU A 104 -6.67 21.64 -20.75
CA LEU A 104 -6.66 20.40 -19.96
C LEU A 104 -5.46 20.52 -19.02
N VAL A 105 -5.77 20.60 -17.75
CA VAL A 105 -4.79 20.61 -16.69
C VAL A 105 -4.84 19.21 -16.08
N LEU A 106 -3.69 18.62 -15.78
CA LEU A 106 -3.67 17.31 -15.11
C LEU A 106 -4.39 17.43 -13.77
N CYS A 107 -5.57 16.84 -13.66
CA CYS A 107 -6.36 16.83 -12.45
C CYS A 107 -6.19 15.51 -11.75
N LEU A 108 -5.87 15.54 -10.44
CA LEU A 108 -6.00 14.34 -9.62
C LEU A 108 -7.49 14.07 -9.40
N ASN A 109 -8.05 13.18 -10.20
CA ASN A 109 -9.34 12.60 -9.89
C ASN A 109 -9.13 11.56 -8.78
N LEU A 110 -9.42 11.97 -7.54
CA LEU A 110 -9.39 11.03 -6.42
C LEU A 110 -10.47 9.97 -6.63
N PRO A 111 -10.13 8.68 -6.70
CA PRO A 111 -11.09 7.62 -6.95
C PRO A 111 -11.97 7.36 -5.74
N ILE A 112 -13.16 6.78 -5.95
CA ILE A 112 -13.89 6.08 -4.90
C ILE A 112 -13.07 4.83 -4.54
N VAL A 113 -12.86 4.60 -3.24
CA VAL A 113 -12.06 3.49 -2.71
C VAL A 113 -12.92 2.61 -1.81
N ARG A 114 -12.61 1.31 -1.72
CA ARG A 114 -13.33 0.37 -0.86
C ARG A 114 -12.53 0.10 0.40
N LEU A 115 -12.96 0.68 1.51
CA LEU A 115 -12.28 0.59 2.80
C LEU A 115 -13.17 -0.10 3.83
N PHE A 116 -12.55 -0.66 4.87
CA PHE A 116 -13.29 -1.16 6.02
C PHE A 116 -13.83 0.02 6.83
N CYS A 117 -15.15 0.12 6.92
CA CYS A 117 -15.82 1.14 7.73
C CYS A 117 -15.96 0.66 9.18
N HIS A 118 -15.35 1.37 10.12
CA HIS A 118 -15.41 1.02 11.55
C HIS A 118 -16.81 1.17 12.15
N THR A 119 -17.67 1.99 11.54
CA THR A 119 -19.09 2.11 11.94
C THR A 119 -19.94 1.01 11.34
N CYS A 120 -19.81 0.75 10.03
CA CYS A 120 -20.60 -0.29 9.33
C CYS A 120 -20.09 -1.71 9.58
N LYS A 121 -18.86 -1.88 10.13
CA LYS A 121 -18.19 -3.17 10.38
C LYS A 121 -18.00 -4.05 9.13
N ARG A 122 -17.88 -3.44 7.96
CA ARG A 122 -17.68 -4.12 6.68
C ARG A 122 -17.00 -3.19 5.66
N LYS A 123 -16.53 -3.74 4.53
CA LYS A 123 -15.99 -2.94 3.42
C LYS A 123 -17.10 -2.19 2.72
N GLU A 124 -16.97 -0.86 2.67
CA GLU A 124 -17.90 0.07 2.03
C GLU A 124 -17.18 0.99 1.04
N PRO A 125 -17.89 1.59 0.07
CA PRO A 125 -17.33 2.63 -0.76
C PRO A 125 -17.12 3.92 0.07
N PHE A 126 -15.92 4.49 -0.06
CA PHE A 126 -15.52 5.77 0.50
C PHE A 126 -15.28 6.76 -0.62
N GLY A 127 -15.95 7.91 -0.55
CA GLY A 127 -15.74 9.03 -1.46
C GLY A 127 -14.76 10.04 -0.88
N PRO A 128 -13.95 10.71 -1.74
CA PRO A 128 -13.11 11.81 -1.30
C PRO A 128 -13.97 13.01 -0.91
N VAL A 129 -13.76 13.52 0.31
CA VAL A 129 -14.48 14.70 0.81
C VAL A 129 -13.59 15.94 0.91
N TRP A 130 -12.28 15.72 1.02
CA TRP A 130 -11.31 16.80 1.07
C TRP A 130 -9.91 16.32 0.73
N TYR A 131 -9.07 17.24 0.19
CA TYR A 131 -7.64 17.00 0.02
C TYR A 131 -6.85 18.31 0.18
N GLN A 132 -5.60 18.19 0.59
CA GLN A 132 -4.66 19.29 0.67
C GLN A 132 -3.27 18.86 0.19
N ASP A 133 -2.63 19.71 -0.61
CA ASP A 133 -1.20 19.64 -0.88
C ASP A 133 -0.47 20.39 0.24
N ALA A 134 0.09 19.63 1.18
CA ALA A 134 0.82 20.18 2.33
C ALA A 134 2.27 20.59 1.98
N THR A 135 2.72 20.40 0.75
CA THR A 135 4.11 20.67 0.33
C THR A 135 4.47 22.15 0.50
N ASN A 136 3.55 23.04 0.15
CA ASN A 136 3.78 24.48 0.27
C ASN A 136 3.91 24.93 1.73
N GLU A 137 3.15 24.35 2.64
CA GLU A 137 3.24 24.65 4.07
C GLU A 137 4.57 24.15 4.65
N MET A 138 5.02 22.98 4.26
CA MET A 138 6.36 22.48 4.62
C MET A 138 7.48 23.38 4.11
N LEU A 139 7.34 23.96 2.90
CA LEU A 139 8.31 24.88 2.33
C LEU A 139 8.31 26.24 3.04
N LYS A 140 7.16 26.72 3.52
CA LYS A 140 7.08 27.95 4.33
C LYS A 140 7.79 27.78 5.66
N LEU A 141 7.50 26.70 6.41
CA LEU A 141 8.18 26.36 7.66
C LEU A 141 9.70 26.27 7.50
N ARG A 142 10.19 25.88 6.32
CA ARG A 142 11.60 25.79 5.99
C ARG A 142 12.27 27.14 5.76
N ARG A 143 11.52 28.14 5.28
CA ARG A 143 12.04 29.53 5.08
C ARG A 143 12.25 30.27 6.40
N ASP A 144 11.42 29.96 7.37
CA ASP A 144 11.39 30.73 8.62
C ASP A 144 12.40 30.24 9.64
N GLU A 145 12.96 28.97 9.54
CA GLU A 145 14.03 28.57 10.47
C GLU A 145 14.83 27.32 10.07
N LYS A 146 16.08 27.35 10.38
CA LYS A 146 17.09 26.40 10.91
C LYS A 146 16.90 24.87 10.80
N ILE A 147 15.84 24.36 10.20
CA ILE A 147 15.67 22.93 9.98
C ILE A 147 16.50 22.50 8.77
N GLY A 148 17.61 21.87 9.05
CA GLY A 148 18.50 21.11 8.18
C GLY A 148 18.61 21.54 6.71
N ARG A 149 19.67 22.28 6.37
CA ARG A 149 19.97 22.80 5.01
C ARG A 149 20.17 21.74 3.91
N ASN A 150 20.09 20.46 4.22
CA ASN A 150 20.47 19.36 3.33
C ASN A 150 19.33 18.48 2.84
N PHE A 151 18.06 18.87 3.09
CA PHE A 151 16.93 18.08 2.61
C PHE A 151 16.48 18.57 1.24
N ASP A 152 16.79 17.81 0.17
CA ASP A 152 16.30 18.08 -1.18
C ASP A 152 14.83 17.67 -1.28
N VAL A 153 13.95 18.66 -1.31
CA VAL A 153 12.48 18.49 -1.48
C VAL A 153 12.03 18.68 -2.92
N SER A 154 12.96 18.86 -3.88
CA SER A 154 12.61 19.20 -5.26
C SER A 154 11.66 18.18 -5.91
N ASN A 155 11.75 16.92 -5.50
CA ASN A 155 10.97 15.81 -6.04
C ASN A 155 9.94 15.22 -5.06
N ILE A 156 9.76 15.85 -3.87
CA ILE A 156 8.87 15.32 -2.83
C ILE A 156 7.63 16.21 -2.71
N ARG A 157 6.46 15.59 -2.73
CA ARG A 157 5.18 16.22 -2.40
C ARG A 157 4.47 15.42 -1.33
N LEU A 158 3.76 16.14 -0.45
CA LEU A 158 2.99 15.56 0.62
C LEU A 158 1.53 15.97 0.47
N TYR A 159 0.66 14.97 0.37
CA TYR A 159 -0.78 15.14 0.25
C TYR A 159 -1.49 14.59 1.46
N PHE A 160 -2.50 15.30 1.89
CA PHE A 160 -3.47 14.80 2.85
C PHE A 160 -4.79 14.59 2.12
N PHE A 161 -5.34 13.36 2.18
CA PHE A 161 -6.65 13.02 1.64
C PHE A 161 -7.59 12.69 2.78
N ALA A 162 -8.83 13.16 2.71
CA ALA A 162 -9.91 12.73 3.59
C ALA A 162 -10.99 12.03 2.77
N TYR A 163 -11.35 10.84 3.22
CA TYR A 163 -12.36 9.97 2.61
C TYR A 163 -13.47 9.67 3.59
N GLN A 164 -14.71 9.68 3.15
CA GLN A 164 -15.87 9.41 3.98
C GLN A 164 -16.65 8.21 3.43
N CYS A 165 -17.11 7.35 4.32
CA CYS A 165 -17.99 6.24 3.98
C CYS A 165 -19.29 6.77 3.37
N GLN A 166 -19.63 6.34 2.16
CA GLN A 166 -20.83 6.79 1.45
C GLN A 166 -22.12 6.17 2.00
N TYR A 167 -22.01 5.17 2.87
CA TYR A 167 -23.19 4.52 3.46
C TYR A 167 -23.62 5.14 4.80
N CYS A 168 -22.70 5.29 5.75
CA CYS A 168 -23.03 5.81 7.08
C CYS A 168 -22.68 7.28 7.29
N GLU A 169 -21.94 7.88 6.35
CA GLU A 169 -21.44 9.27 6.42
C GLU A 169 -20.77 9.61 7.76
N GLY A 170 -20.17 8.59 8.40
CA GLY A 170 -19.44 8.74 9.66
C GLY A 170 -18.21 9.64 9.54
N ALA A 171 -17.41 9.72 10.60
CA ALA A 171 -16.20 10.54 10.61
C ALA A 171 -15.27 10.18 9.44
N PRO A 172 -14.75 11.18 8.69
CA PRO A 172 -13.82 10.92 7.59
C PRO A 172 -12.54 10.24 8.06
N GLU A 173 -12.00 9.35 7.23
CA GLU A 173 -10.67 8.77 7.41
C GLU A 173 -9.62 9.62 6.68
N GLY A 174 -8.52 9.92 7.36
CA GLY A 174 -7.41 10.69 6.81
C GLY A 174 -6.28 9.80 6.31
N PHE A 175 -5.68 10.20 5.19
CA PHE A 175 -4.52 9.52 4.59
C PHE A 175 -3.43 10.52 4.30
N LEU A 176 -2.21 10.25 4.78
CA LEU A 176 -1.02 10.99 4.43
C LEU A 176 -0.29 10.25 3.33
N VAL A 177 -0.20 10.85 2.17
CA VAL A 177 0.42 10.27 0.98
C VAL A 177 1.59 11.11 0.53
N ARG A 178 2.77 10.50 0.44
CA ARG A 178 3.96 11.14 -0.10
C ARG A 178 4.18 10.70 -1.54
N LYS A 179 4.41 11.69 -2.41
CA LYS A 179 4.87 11.45 -3.78
C LYS A 179 6.36 11.79 -3.86
N THR A 180 7.15 10.86 -4.39
CA THR A 180 8.57 11.07 -4.70
C THR A 180 8.78 10.66 -6.15
N ALA A 181 9.06 11.62 -7.04
CA ALA A 181 9.04 11.40 -8.48
C ALA A 181 7.72 10.73 -8.93
N TRP A 182 7.77 9.52 -9.45
CA TRP A 182 6.62 8.74 -9.93
C TRP A 182 6.17 7.64 -8.97
N MET A 183 6.60 7.73 -7.71
CA MET A 183 6.17 6.83 -6.64
C MET A 183 5.24 7.54 -5.66
N PHE A 184 4.19 6.84 -5.23
CA PHE A 184 3.36 7.24 -4.10
C PHE A 184 3.58 6.25 -2.95
N SER A 185 3.70 6.77 -1.73
CA SER A 185 3.78 5.99 -0.49
C SER A 185 2.69 6.40 0.47
N LEU A 186 2.10 5.43 1.16
CA LEU A 186 1.16 5.67 2.25
C LEU A 186 1.96 5.87 3.54
N ASP A 187 2.12 7.12 3.97
CA ASP A 187 2.94 7.48 5.12
C ASP A 187 2.14 7.60 6.43
N GLY A 188 0.82 7.70 6.33
CA GLY A 188 -0.06 7.75 7.49
C GLY A 188 -1.52 7.48 7.13
N ARG A 189 -2.26 6.96 8.11
CA ARG A 189 -3.70 6.74 8.02
C ARG A 189 -4.35 6.96 9.38
N SER A 190 -5.57 7.49 9.40
CA SER A 190 -6.42 7.60 10.57
C SER A 190 -7.83 7.11 10.19
N PRO A 191 -8.44 6.18 10.94
CA PRO A 191 -7.89 5.48 12.10
C PRO A 191 -6.79 4.47 11.75
N ILE A 192 -6.27 3.76 12.76
CA ILE A 192 -5.27 2.71 12.57
C ILE A 192 -5.73 1.71 11.50
N GLU A 193 -4.81 1.31 10.66
CA GLU A 193 -5.04 0.40 9.55
C GLU A 193 -5.76 -0.89 9.97
N HIS A 194 -6.80 -1.25 9.22
CA HIS A 194 -7.46 -2.54 9.37
C HIS A 194 -6.84 -3.55 8.40
N ILE A 195 -6.10 -4.49 8.96
CA ILE A 195 -5.55 -5.63 8.21
C ILE A 195 -6.53 -6.80 8.34
N GLU A 196 -7.15 -7.20 7.22
CA GLU A 196 -7.92 -8.43 7.17
C GLU A 196 -6.98 -9.63 7.19
N LEU A 197 -7.14 -10.46 8.20
CA LEU A 197 -6.38 -11.70 8.31
C LEU A 197 -7.15 -12.87 7.69
N PRO A 198 -6.45 -13.87 7.14
CA PRO A 198 -7.08 -15.11 6.71
C PRO A 198 -7.83 -15.78 7.86
N LYS A 199 -8.96 -16.45 7.55
CA LYS A 199 -9.83 -17.08 8.55
C LYS A 199 -9.17 -18.24 9.31
N TYR A 200 -8.07 -18.76 8.82
CA TYR A 200 -7.31 -19.82 9.49
C TYR A 200 -6.37 -19.26 10.59
N ILE A 201 -6.13 -17.94 10.63
CA ILE A 201 -5.37 -17.32 11.73
C ILE A 201 -6.23 -17.31 13.00
N PRO A 202 -5.77 -17.85 14.13
CA PRO A 202 -6.51 -17.91 15.39
C PRO A 202 -6.94 -16.52 15.87
N GLU A 203 -8.23 -16.37 16.15
CA GLU A 203 -8.83 -15.07 16.50
C GLU A 203 -8.24 -14.49 17.79
N ASN A 204 -7.95 -15.34 18.78
CA ASN A 204 -7.42 -14.93 20.07
C ASN A 204 -6.04 -14.24 19.95
N GLU A 205 -5.19 -14.71 19.04
CA GLU A 205 -3.83 -14.21 18.82
C GLU A 205 -3.75 -13.29 17.58
N ALA A 206 -4.85 -13.07 16.85
CA ALA A 206 -4.90 -12.28 15.63
C ALA A 206 -4.34 -10.85 15.78
N GLY A 207 -4.45 -10.25 16.99
CA GLY A 207 -3.86 -8.96 17.32
C GLY A 207 -2.34 -8.97 17.13
N LEU A 208 -1.64 -9.96 17.71
CA LEU A 208 -0.17 -10.07 17.61
C LEU A 208 0.29 -10.30 16.17
N PHE A 209 -0.44 -11.11 15.41
CA PHE A 209 -0.13 -11.33 13.99
C PHE A 209 -0.29 -10.04 13.19
N ARG A 210 -1.36 -9.27 13.44
CA ARG A 210 -1.60 -7.97 12.81
C ARG A 210 -0.50 -6.97 13.16
N ASP A 211 -0.10 -6.91 14.44
CA ASP A 211 0.95 -6.00 14.92
C ASP A 211 2.31 -6.35 14.28
N SER A 212 2.57 -7.65 14.02
CA SER A 212 3.78 -8.06 13.28
C SER A 212 3.79 -7.51 11.86
N MET A 213 2.65 -7.57 11.15
CA MET A 213 2.51 -7.03 9.79
C MET A 213 2.66 -5.50 9.77
N ILE A 214 2.00 -4.80 10.70
CA ILE A 214 2.12 -3.34 10.82
C ILE A 214 3.58 -2.96 11.12
N GLY A 215 4.22 -3.65 12.06
CA GLY A 215 5.64 -3.43 12.38
C GLY A 215 6.56 -3.62 11.16
N TRP A 216 6.31 -4.69 10.40
CA TRP A 216 7.06 -4.97 9.16
C TRP A 216 6.99 -3.84 8.15
N TYR A 217 5.77 -3.41 7.79
CA TYR A 217 5.55 -2.34 6.82
C TYR A 217 6.01 -0.97 7.35
N ALA A 218 5.99 -0.77 8.67
CA ALA A 218 6.57 0.41 9.31
C ALA A 218 8.10 0.44 9.34
N GLY A 219 8.77 -0.59 8.79
CA GLY A 219 10.24 -0.71 8.82
C GLY A 219 10.81 -1.07 10.20
N LYS A 220 9.96 -1.50 11.16
CA LYS A 220 10.36 -1.92 12.51
C LYS A 220 10.62 -3.42 12.53
N LYS A 221 11.67 -3.86 11.82
CA LYS A 221 11.96 -5.27 11.53
C LYS A 221 12.03 -6.14 12.78
N LEU A 222 12.79 -5.73 13.79
CA LEU A 222 12.90 -6.48 15.05
C LEU A 222 11.57 -6.55 15.80
N ALA A 223 10.77 -5.47 15.80
CA ALA A 223 9.45 -5.49 16.42
C ALA A 223 8.49 -6.43 15.68
N ALA A 224 8.53 -6.47 14.36
CA ALA A 224 7.73 -7.39 13.56
C ALA A 224 8.03 -8.86 13.88
N VAL A 225 9.32 -9.21 13.93
CA VAL A 225 9.80 -10.56 14.31
C VAL A 225 9.38 -10.88 15.74
N PHE A 226 9.51 -9.93 16.68
CA PHE A 226 9.06 -10.09 18.06
C PHE A 226 7.58 -10.43 18.18
N TYR A 227 6.71 -9.65 17.52
CA TYR A 227 5.27 -9.90 17.53
C TYR A 227 4.90 -11.25 16.91
N LEU A 228 5.57 -11.63 15.79
CA LEU A 228 5.34 -12.92 15.14
C LEU A 228 5.74 -14.08 16.03
N ARG A 229 6.87 -13.96 16.74
CA ARG A 229 7.31 -14.93 17.76
C ARG A 229 6.32 -15.01 18.92
N CYS A 230 5.88 -13.87 19.45
CA CYS A 230 4.87 -13.81 20.51
C CYS A 230 3.55 -14.47 20.08
N PHE A 231 3.13 -14.27 18.83
CA PHE A 231 1.95 -14.92 18.25
C PHE A 231 2.04 -16.44 18.37
N ILE A 232 3.16 -17.04 17.92
CA ILE A 232 3.39 -18.48 18.01
C ILE A 232 3.36 -18.96 19.47
N GLU A 233 4.06 -18.25 20.34
CA GLU A 233 4.16 -18.62 21.76
C GLU A 233 2.81 -18.57 22.48
N GLN A 234 2.04 -17.49 22.29
CA GLN A 234 0.73 -17.35 22.94
C GLN A 234 -0.26 -18.41 22.43
N PHE A 235 -0.25 -18.67 21.14
CA PHE A 235 -1.04 -19.76 20.56
C PHE A 235 -0.65 -21.11 21.18
N ALA A 236 0.63 -21.45 21.25
CA ALA A 236 1.10 -22.70 21.83
C ALA A 236 0.75 -22.82 23.32
N ARG A 237 0.86 -21.71 24.09
CA ARG A 237 0.44 -21.65 25.51
C ARG A 237 -1.04 -21.99 25.68
N ARG A 238 -1.89 -21.45 24.83
CA ARG A 238 -3.34 -21.69 24.87
C ARG A 238 -3.65 -23.16 24.53
N GLN A 239 -3.04 -23.69 23.47
CA GLN A 239 -3.26 -25.09 23.04
C GLN A 239 -2.81 -26.12 24.07
N THR A 240 -1.78 -25.81 24.86
CA THR A 240 -1.26 -26.70 25.91
C THR A 240 -1.88 -26.45 27.28
N ALA A 241 -2.80 -25.49 27.41
CA ALA A 241 -3.38 -25.03 28.67
C ALA A 241 -2.33 -24.49 29.68
N MET A 242 -1.15 -24.06 29.19
CA MET A 242 -0.03 -23.55 30.01
C MET A 242 -0.07 -22.04 30.21
N THR A 243 -1.23 -21.42 30.11
CA THR A 243 -1.38 -19.95 30.13
C THR A 243 -0.88 -19.29 31.44
N LYS A 244 -0.92 -20.00 32.54
CA LYS A 244 -0.49 -19.50 33.86
C LYS A 244 0.82 -20.12 34.35
N ALA A 245 1.39 -21.07 33.66
CA ALA A 245 2.60 -21.75 34.06
C ALA A 245 3.85 -20.89 33.80
N ARG A 246 4.79 -20.85 34.76
CA ARG A 246 6.13 -20.28 34.56
C ARG A 246 7.00 -21.28 33.78
N LYS A 247 6.75 -21.41 32.49
CA LYS A 247 7.48 -22.27 31.58
C LYS A 247 8.26 -21.43 30.59
N THR A 248 9.39 -21.95 30.16
CA THR A 248 10.17 -21.33 29.06
C THR A 248 9.43 -21.48 27.74
N GLY A 249 9.77 -20.64 26.76
CA GLY A 249 9.20 -20.76 25.41
C GLY A 249 9.47 -22.14 24.80
N ASP A 250 10.67 -22.69 24.99
CA ASP A 250 11.06 -24.02 24.49
C ASP A 250 10.18 -25.12 25.07
N GLU A 251 9.96 -25.12 26.40
CA GLU A 251 9.06 -26.09 27.04
C GLU A 251 7.62 -26.03 26.51
N ILE A 252 7.17 -24.82 26.17
CA ILE A 252 5.83 -24.59 25.61
C ILE A 252 5.76 -25.12 24.18
N MET A 253 6.77 -24.84 23.37
CA MET A 253 6.83 -25.30 21.99
C MET A 253 6.97 -26.81 21.89
N ASP A 254 7.74 -27.43 22.79
CA ASP A 254 7.85 -28.89 22.91
C ASP A 254 6.50 -29.53 23.32
N ALA A 255 5.84 -28.94 24.32
CA ALA A 255 4.51 -29.38 24.74
C ALA A 255 3.47 -29.24 23.62
N TYR A 256 3.54 -28.14 22.84
CA TYR A 256 2.67 -27.97 21.70
C TYR A 256 2.88 -29.06 20.64
N ALA A 257 4.12 -29.38 20.32
CA ALA A 257 4.43 -30.46 19.39
C ALA A 257 3.84 -31.83 19.84
N GLN A 258 3.74 -32.05 21.17
CA GLN A 258 3.16 -33.30 21.70
C GLN A 258 1.63 -33.36 21.61
N VAL A 259 0.92 -32.22 21.62
CA VAL A 259 -0.56 -32.22 21.52
C VAL A 259 -1.08 -32.32 20.07
N LEU A 260 -0.19 -32.19 19.09
CA LEU A 260 -0.55 -32.43 17.69
C LEU A 260 -0.79 -33.93 17.44
N PRO A 261 -1.84 -34.29 16.66
CA PRO A 261 -2.07 -35.67 16.25
C PRO A 261 -0.82 -36.24 15.56
N GLU A 262 -0.41 -37.46 15.94
CA GLU A 262 0.84 -38.06 15.49
C GLU A 262 0.88 -38.25 13.96
N ASP A 263 -0.24 -38.66 13.38
CA ASP A 263 -0.43 -38.88 11.94
C ASP A 263 -0.37 -37.57 11.11
N LYS A 264 -0.54 -36.43 11.75
CA LYS A 264 -0.56 -35.09 11.08
C LYS A 264 0.67 -34.25 11.39
N ARG A 265 1.39 -34.57 12.46
CA ARG A 265 2.52 -33.79 12.94
C ARG A 265 3.61 -33.59 11.88
N SER A 266 3.92 -34.61 11.11
CA SER A 266 4.94 -34.58 10.05
C SER A 266 4.55 -33.75 8.82
N HIS A 267 3.27 -33.43 8.67
CA HIS A 267 2.74 -32.67 7.53
C HIS A 267 2.64 -31.16 7.82
N LEU A 268 2.78 -30.78 9.09
CA LEU A 268 2.67 -29.37 9.50
C LEU A 268 4.05 -28.74 9.58
N PRO A 269 4.25 -27.53 9.02
CA PRO A 269 5.44 -26.74 9.31
C PRO A 269 5.66 -26.59 10.82
N SER A 270 6.90 -26.73 11.27
CA SER A 270 7.24 -26.73 12.71
C SER A 270 7.20 -25.32 13.29
N LEU A 271 6.21 -25.01 14.13
CA LEU A 271 6.19 -23.73 14.84
C LEU A 271 7.38 -23.58 15.82
N LYS A 272 7.89 -24.71 16.38
CA LYS A 272 9.09 -24.66 17.22
C LYS A 272 10.30 -24.17 16.43
N HIS A 273 10.52 -24.71 15.24
CA HIS A 273 11.61 -24.28 14.36
C HIS A 273 11.56 -22.77 14.10
N TRP A 274 10.38 -22.24 13.80
CA TRP A 274 10.20 -20.81 13.55
C TRP A 274 10.33 -19.97 14.81
N TYR A 275 9.86 -20.46 15.95
CA TYR A 275 10.06 -19.83 17.26
C TYR A 275 11.55 -19.61 17.58
N ASP A 276 12.37 -20.66 17.37
CA ASP A 276 13.81 -20.62 17.61
C ASP A 276 14.49 -19.64 16.65
N ARG A 277 14.24 -19.78 15.33
CA ARG A 277 14.82 -18.90 14.31
C ARG A 277 14.45 -17.43 14.49
N LEU A 278 13.19 -17.13 14.86
CA LEU A 278 12.76 -15.75 15.13
C LEU A 278 13.41 -15.16 16.40
N SER A 279 13.90 -15.98 17.31
CA SER A 279 14.60 -15.54 18.51
C SER A 279 16.02 -15.03 18.23
N GLU A 280 16.71 -15.60 17.24
CA GLU A 280 18.10 -15.28 16.92
C GLU A 280 18.34 -13.79 16.59
N PRO A 281 17.63 -13.17 15.60
CA PRO A 281 17.84 -11.75 15.28
C PRO A 281 17.45 -10.81 16.42
N MET A 282 16.52 -11.21 17.29
CA MET A 282 16.12 -10.42 18.45
C MET A 282 17.22 -10.37 19.49
N HIS A 283 17.87 -11.50 19.81
CA HIS A 283 18.96 -11.55 20.77
C HIS A 283 20.21 -10.83 20.26
N ALA A 284 20.45 -10.90 18.95
CA ALA A 284 21.57 -10.21 18.31
C ALA A 284 21.28 -8.72 18.00
N ALA A 285 20.04 -8.26 18.12
CA ALA A 285 19.56 -6.96 17.64
C ALA A 285 19.89 -6.72 16.14
N ASP A 286 19.83 -7.78 15.32
CA ASP A 286 20.21 -7.80 13.90
C ASP A 286 18.98 -7.55 13.01
N GLU A 287 18.83 -6.32 12.52
CA GLU A 287 17.72 -5.94 11.63
C GLU A 287 17.84 -6.59 10.24
N ASP A 288 19.06 -6.80 9.72
CA ASP A 288 19.26 -7.41 8.41
C ASP A 288 18.91 -8.90 8.42
N ALA A 289 19.24 -9.61 9.51
CA ALA A 289 18.79 -10.98 9.72
C ALA A 289 17.27 -11.07 9.88
N ALA A 290 16.67 -10.15 10.62
CA ALA A 290 15.22 -10.07 10.77
C ALA A 290 14.52 -9.83 9.43
N GLU A 291 15.08 -8.96 8.58
CA GLU A 291 14.52 -8.67 7.24
C GLU A 291 14.52 -9.89 6.34
N LYS A 292 15.60 -10.66 6.32
CA LYS A 292 15.72 -11.86 5.49
C LYS A 292 14.80 -13.00 5.95
N LEU A 293 14.49 -13.04 7.24
CA LEU A 293 13.76 -14.14 7.85
C LEU A 293 12.25 -13.96 7.84
N PHE A 294 11.76 -12.71 7.91
CA PHE A 294 10.36 -12.43 8.23
C PHE A 294 9.36 -13.02 7.22
N ASP A 295 9.58 -12.81 5.92
CA ASP A 295 8.61 -13.25 4.90
C ASP A 295 8.53 -14.77 4.81
N GLU A 296 9.67 -15.47 4.92
CA GLU A 296 9.71 -16.93 4.96
C GLU A 296 8.98 -17.45 6.20
N ALA A 297 9.33 -16.91 7.37
CA ALA A 297 8.68 -17.31 8.63
C ALA A 297 7.17 -17.08 8.61
N ARG A 298 6.72 -15.91 8.11
CA ARG A 298 5.31 -15.59 7.99
C ARG A 298 4.57 -16.59 7.11
N GLN A 299 5.10 -16.89 5.93
CA GLN A 299 4.47 -17.83 4.99
C GLN A 299 4.36 -19.23 5.58
N GLU A 300 5.40 -19.74 6.21
CA GLU A 300 5.39 -21.06 6.82
C GLU A 300 4.47 -21.16 8.04
N ILE A 301 4.40 -20.08 8.84
CA ILE A 301 3.47 -20.00 9.96
C ILE A 301 2.02 -19.94 9.44
N GLU A 302 1.73 -19.14 8.43
CA GLU A 302 0.41 -19.13 7.78
C GLU A 302 0.05 -20.50 7.25
N HIS A 303 0.97 -21.16 6.58
CA HIS A 303 0.77 -22.53 6.04
C HIS A 303 0.49 -23.57 7.14
N HIS A 304 1.17 -23.45 8.30
CA HIS A 304 0.85 -24.27 9.46
C HIS A 304 -0.63 -24.16 9.86
N PHE A 305 -1.15 -22.94 9.95
CA PHE A 305 -2.55 -22.70 10.37
C PHE A 305 -3.55 -23.09 9.29
N GLU A 306 -3.23 -22.88 8.02
CA GLU A 306 -4.03 -23.34 6.89
C GLU A 306 -4.19 -24.87 6.92
N LEU A 307 -3.09 -25.60 7.09
CA LEU A 307 -3.12 -27.07 7.19
C LEU A 307 -3.84 -27.55 8.46
N ARG A 308 -3.68 -26.85 9.60
CA ARG A 308 -4.47 -27.16 10.80
C ARG A 308 -5.97 -27.08 10.52
N GLN A 309 -6.42 -26.04 9.82
CA GLN A 309 -7.82 -25.90 9.42
C GLN A 309 -8.25 -27.01 8.46
N ALA A 310 -7.43 -27.28 7.44
CA ALA A 310 -7.70 -28.35 6.46
C ALA A 310 -7.80 -29.73 7.12
N PHE A 311 -6.95 -30.03 8.09
CA PHE A 311 -6.96 -31.28 8.85
C PHE A 311 -7.98 -31.28 10.01
N ARG A 312 -8.74 -30.20 10.19
CA ARG A 312 -9.73 -30.02 11.27
C ARG A 312 -9.16 -30.32 12.66
N ILE A 313 -7.92 -29.86 12.92
CA ILE A 313 -7.30 -30.00 14.23
C ILE A 313 -7.98 -29.00 15.17
N PRO A 314 -8.63 -29.46 16.26
CA PRO A 314 -9.40 -28.56 17.13
C PRO A 314 -8.52 -27.56 17.84
N GLU A 315 -9.06 -26.38 18.10
CA GLU A 315 -8.50 -25.41 19.05
C GLU A 315 -9.05 -25.68 20.45
N LYS A 316 -8.18 -25.50 21.45
CA LYS A 316 -8.54 -25.61 22.86
C LYS A 316 -8.87 -24.25 23.44
#